data_28904805a79d65edfc182e4573a34283
#
_entry.id   28904805a79d65edfc182e4573a34283
#
_cell.length_a   1.000
_cell.length_b   1.000
_cell.length_c   1.000
_cell.angle_alpha   90.00
_cell.angle_beta   90.00
_cell.angle_gamma   90.00
#
_symmetry.space_group_name_H-M   'P 1'
#
loop_
_entity.id
_entity.type
_entity.pdbx_description
1 polymer ?
#
loop_
_entity_poly.entity_id
_entity_poly.type
_entity_poly.pdbx_seq_one_letter_code
_entity_poly.pdbx_strand_id
1 'polypeptide(L)'
;MKVLDFQAVKAIAAGTPDSELIRWVDEALREKPGYTLPPKIHISQQDGDYYNVMPCIYERGNLAMVKMIGRHGIKRGEERSVMMGDILLYESDTGILKALMDGEYITTLRTGISAAHSARLFTRPDFETVGLIGLGNIMTVCIRAFVSSLRAEGDRRPITLKLIRYHGHENRIMNLFRQDPDVHFVLCDTYEQVIGGSDLVISAITKVTENFVTDEYFKEGCTVIPICTMGFQNCDLFFDRVFTDEIEQIRGFRYFDHFAPSPPTSPTCSTAPPPAARTMSSASWCITTASPSTTWFLPPTSMAAPPFPTHRITTAGKNTLSDAFCAIYCPKSLSAFGAVSLSKRLF
;
A
#
# COMPACT_ATOMS: atom_id res chain seq x y z
N MET A 1 23.54 14.03 14.14
CA MET A 1 22.86 12.76 13.84
C MET A 1 21.79 12.50 14.88
N LYS A 2 20.56 12.15 14.45
CA LYS A 2 19.48 11.70 15.34
C LYS A 2 19.40 10.17 15.32
N VAL A 3 19.02 9.56 16.44
CA VAL A 3 18.72 8.14 16.52
C VAL A 3 17.26 8.00 16.90
N LEU A 4 16.47 7.32 16.09
CA LEU A 4 15.04 7.10 16.30
C LEU A 4 14.80 5.58 16.34
N ASP A 5 14.71 5.06 17.54
CA ASP A 5 14.37 3.65 17.75
C ASP A 5 12.90 3.36 17.45
N PHE A 6 12.52 2.09 17.55
CA PHE A 6 11.15 1.63 17.30
C PHE A 6 10.09 2.43 18.08
N GLN A 7 10.34 2.74 19.36
CA GLN A 7 9.38 3.46 20.20
C GLN A 7 9.27 4.92 19.79
N ALA A 8 10.38 5.57 19.48
CA ALA A 8 10.41 6.95 19.01
C ALA A 8 9.67 7.10 17.67
N VAL A 9 9.93 6.21 16.70
CA VAL A 9 9.24 6.19 15.41
C VAL A 9 7.76 5.95 15.61
N LYS A 10 7.37 4.99 16.44
CA LYS A 10 5.98 4.67 16.75
C LYS A 10 5.25 5.85 17.40
N ALA A 11 5.89 6.54 18.33
CA ALA A 11 5.31 7.71 19.01
C ALA A 11 5.06 8.87 18.03
N ILE A 12 6.02 9.16 17.14
CA ILE A 12 5.86 10.20 16.13
C ILE A 12 4.73 9.83 15.15
N ALA A 13 4.69 8.59 14.69
CA ALA A 13 3.65 8.12 13.80
C ALA A 13 2.25 8.17 14.44
N ALA A 14 2.14 7.83 15.72
CA ALA A 14 0.89 7.93 16.48
C ALA A 14 0.39 9.38 16.64
N GLY A 15 1.29 10.35 16.63
CA GLY A 15 0.96 11.78 16.66
C GLY A 15 0.64 12.38 15.29
N THR A 16 0.77 11.60 14.20
CA THR A 16 0.52 12.06 12.84
C THR A 16 -0.84 11.54 12.36
N PRO A 17 -1.77 12.41 11.91
CA PRO A 17 -3.06 11.97 11.37
C PRO A 17 -2.91 11.04 10.17
N ASP A 18 -3.76 10.03 10.07
CA ASP A 18 -3.73 9.08 8.94
C ASP A 18 -3.94 9.78 7.58
N SER A 19 -4.77 10.82 7.53
CA SER A 19 -4.96 11.65 6.33
C SER A 19 -3.67 12.35 5.88
N GLU A 20 -2.84 12.77 6.81
CA GLU A 20 -1.53 13.35 6.52
C GLU A 20 -0.56 12.28 6.02
N LEU A 21 -0.55 11.10 6.63
CA LEU A 21 0.27 9.98 6.17
C LEU A 21 -0.11 9.56 4.74
N ILE A 22 -1.41 9.51 4.41
CA ILE A 22 -1.90 9.24 3.04
C ILE A 22 -1.46 10.33 2.07
N ARG A 23 -1.52 11.59 2.47
CA ARG A 23 -1.04 12.72 1.67
C ARG A 23 0.46 12.62 1.36
N TRP A 24 1.29 12.21 2.33
CA TRP A 24 2.72 11.97 2.08
C TRP A 24 2.97 10.87 1.05
N VAL A 25 2.15 9.81 1.04
CA VAL A 25 2.21 8.78 -0.02
C VAL A 25 1.90 9.37 -1.38
N ASP A 26 0.80 10.13 -1.49
CA ASP A 26 0.39 10.77 -2.74
C ASP A 26 1.47 11.71 -3.28
N GLU A 27 2.04 12.55 -2.40
CA GLU A 27 3.13 13.46 -2.76
C GLU A 27 4.37 12.70 -3.23
N ALA A 28 4.80 11.67 -2.50
CA ALA A 28 5.96 10.87 -2.88
C ALA A 28 5.76 10.14 -4.22
N LEU A 29 4.56 9.64 -4.49
CA LEU A 29 4.24 9.02 -5.78
C LEU A 29 4.26 10.03 -6.93
N ARG A 30 3.77 11.26 -6.72
CA ARG A 30 3.82 12.34 -7.72
C ARG A 30 5.23 12.82 -8.01
N GLU A 31 6.07 12.89 -6.98
CA GLU A 31 7.45 13.37 -7.10
C GLU A 31 8.44 12.27 -7.51
N LYS A 32 7.98 11.04 -7.61
CA LYS A 32 8.77 9.87 -7.97
C LYS A 32 9.69 10.04 -9.19
N PRO A 33 9.29 10.70 -10.29
CA PRO A 33 10.19 10.94 -11.41
C PRO A 33 11.46 11.71 -11.05
N GLY A 34 11.45 12.45 -9.92
CA GLY A 34 12.59 13.19 -9.39
C GLY A 34 13.48 12.38 -8.43
N TYR A 35 13.19 11.10 -8.20
CA TYR A 35 14.04 10.23 -7.38
C TYR A 35 15.01 9.42 -8.22
N THR A 36 16.26 9.33 -7.78
CA THR A 36 17.20 8.32 -8.27
C THR A 36 17.02 7.03 -7.49
N LEU A 37 16.58 5.99 -8.17
CA LEU A 37 16.13 4.73 -7.59
C LEU A 37 16.82 3.52 -8.24
N PRO A 38 18.03 3.15 -7.79
CA PRO A 38 18.69 1.94 -8.26
C PRO A 38 17.85 0.67 -7.94
N PRO A 39 18.01 -0.43 -8.67
CA PRO A 39 17.36 -1.69 -8.35
C PRO A 39 17.63 -2.13 -6.91
N LYS A 40 16.61 -2.72 -6.28
CA LYS A 40 16.75 -3.39 -4.98
C LYS A 40 17.81 -4.48 -5.09
N ILE A 41 18.73 -4.50 -4.14
CA ILE A 41 19.72 -5.57 -4.00
C ILE A 41 19.13 -6.61 -3.04
N HIS A 42 18.90 -7.82 -3.56
CA HIS A 42 18.45 -8.96 -2.76
C HIS A 42 19.64 -9.88 -2.48
N ILE A 43 19.89 -10.14 -1.21
CA ILE A 43 21.01 -10.96 -0.74
C ILE A 43 20.40 -12.15 0.00
N SER A 44 20.36 -13.31 -0.66
CA SER A 44 19.86 -14.54 -0.06
C SER A 44 20.88 -15.12 0.92
N GLN A 45 20.38 -15.70 2.00
CA GLN A 45 21.14 -16.50 2.94
C GLN A 45 20.65 -17.96 2.92
N GLN A 46 21.29 -18.80 3.70
CA GLN A 46 20.83 -20.17 3.93
C GLN A 46 19.45 -20.15 4.61
N ASP A 47 18.70 -21.25 4.51
CA ASP A 47 17.39 -21.45 5.15
C ASP A 47 16.27 -20.49 4.71
N GLY A 48 16.45 -19.80 3.55
CA GLY A 48 15.46 -18.89 3.01
C GLY A 48 15.44 -17.51 3.70
N ASP A 49 16.39 -17.24 4.57
CA ASP A 49 16.63 -15.91 5.11
C ASP A 49 17.24 -14.98 4.06
N TYR A 50 17.07 -13.67 4.20
CA TYR A 50 17.60 -12.73 3.24
C TYR A 50 17.73 -11.31 3.79
N TYR A 51 18.52 -10.49 3.12
CA TYR A 51 18.54 -9.04 3.23
C TYR A 51 18.12 -8.39 1.94
N ASN A 52 17.39 -7.28 2.05
CA ASN A 52 17.14 -6.36 0.96
C ASN A 52 17.78 -5.01 1.27
N VAL A 53 18.61 -4.50 0.37
CA VAL A 53 19.20 -3.16 0.45
C VAL A 53 18.55 -2.28 -0.60
N MET A 54 18.03 -1.14 -0.16
CA MET A 54 17.23 -0.24 -0.99
C MET A 54 17.75 1.19 -0.86
N PRO A 55 18.66 1.61 -1.75
CA PRO A 55 19.15 2.97 -1.79
C PRO A 55 18.18 3.89 -2.55
N CYS A 56 18.22 5.18 -2.21
CA CYS A 56 17.48 6.22 -2.89
C CYS A 56 18.14 7.58 -2.73
N ILE A 57 18.06 8.43 -3.77
CA ILE A 57 18.42 9.85 -3.69
C ILE A 57 17.21 10.68 -4.14
N TYR A 58 16.88 11.69 -3.34
CA TYR A 58 15.88 12.70 -3.64
C TYR A 58 16.53 14.08 -3.60
N GLU A 59 17.04 14.53 -4.75
CA GLU A 59 17.84 15.75 -4.86
C GLU A 59 17.04 17.01 -4.44
N ARG A 60 15.79 17.13 -4.89
CA ARG A 60 14.94 18.27 -4.53
C ARG A 60 14.74 18.45 -3.02
N GLY A 61 14.71 17.35 -2.29
CA GLY A 61 14.61 17.34 -0.84
C GLY A 61 15.94 17.41 -0.13
N ASN A 62 17.06 17.40 -0.87
CA ASN A 62 18.42 17.26 -0.34
C ASN A 62 18.54 16.02 0.58
N LEU A 63 18.01 14.88 0.13
CA LEU A 63 17.99 13.64 0.88
C LEU A 63 18.61 12.50 0.09
N ALA A 64 19.40 11.69 0.77
CA ALA A 64 19.80 10.37 0.31
C ALA A 64 19.53 9.38 1.44
N MET A 65 19.14 8.14 1.10
CA MET A 65 18.90 7.13 2.12
C MET A 65 19.32 5.74 1.66
N VAL A 66 19.59 4.91 2.65
CA VAL A 66 19.69 3.47 2.49
C VAL A 66 18.78 2.81 3.53
N LYS A 67 17.85 1.99 3.05
CA LYS A 67 17.10 1.09 3.91
C LYS A 67 17.62 -0.33 3.73
N MET A 68 17.95 -0.98 4.83
CA MET A 68 18.30 -2.39 4.88
C MET A 68 17.24 -3.13 5.68
N ILE A 69 16.61 -4.13 5.09
CA ILE A 69 15.60 -4.99 5.74
C ILE A 69 16.06 -6.44 5.63
N GLY A 70 16.15 -7.10 6.77
CA GLY A 70 16.40 -8.53 6.87
C GLY A 70 15.12 -9.31 7.21
N ARG A 71 14.93 -10.46 6.59
CA ARG A 71 13.94 -11.45 7.00
C ARG A 71 14.68 -12.69 7.54
N HIS A 72 14.41 -13.01 8.78
CA HIS A 72 15.06 -14.13 9.45
C HIS A 72 14.02 -14.95 10.22
N GLY A 73 14.07 -16.27 10.05
CA GLY A 73 13.24 -17.20 10.82
C GLY A 73 13.41 -16.98 12.32
N ILE A 74 12.31 -17.10 13.07
CA ILE A 74 12.34 -17.00 14.54
C ILE A 74 12.73 -18.38 15.09
N LYS A 75 13.80 -18.44 15.89
CA LYS A 75 14.18 -19.62 16.62
C LYS A 75 13.36 -19.73 17.91
N ARG A 76 13.21 -20.96 18.42
CA ARG A 76 12.45 -21.19 19.64
C ARG A 76 13.03 -20.39 20.82
N GLY A 77 12.18 -19.57 21.45
CA GLY A 77 12.55 -18.73 22.59
C GLY A 77 13.05 -17.34 22.24
N GLU A 78 13.09 -16.95 20.96
CA GLU A 78 13.40 -15.59 20.55
C GLU A 78 12.13 -14.74 20.53
N GLU A 79 12.20 -13.58 21.16
CA GLU A 79 11.14 -12.53 21.13
C GLU A 79 11.56 -11.39 20.22
N ARG A 80 11.51 -11.61 18.91
CA ARG A 80 11.80 -10.57 17.90
C ARG A 80 10.87 -10.69 16.72
N SER A 81 10.84 -9.66 15.90
CA SER A 81 10.14 -9.69 14.62
C SER A 81 10.87 -10.58 13.60
N VAL A 82 10.11 -11.18 12.69
CA VAL A 82 10.66 -11.89 11.51
C VAL A 82 11.33 -10.91 10.54
N MET A 83 10.79 -9.70 10.44
CA MET A 83 11.29 -8.62 9.59
C MET A 83 11.89 -7.53 10.46
N MET A 84 13.18 -7.31 10.33
CA MET A 84 13.91 -6.25 11.05
C MET A 84 14.72 -5.42 10.06
N GLY A 85 14.99 -4.18 10.41
CA GLY A 85 15.85 -3.37 9.56
C GLY A 85 16.00 -1.94 10.05
N ASP A 86 16.93 -1.25 9.39
CA ASP A 86 17.31 0.11 9.71
C ASP A 86 17.28 1.00 8.45
N ILE A 87 17.15 2.30 8.71
CA ILE A 87 17.18 3.33 7.68
C ILE A 87 18.24 4.35 8.06
N LEU A 88 19.21 4.55 7.16
CA LEU A 88 20.19 5.62 7.22
C LEU A 88 19.72 6.76 6.32
N LEU A 89 19.60 7.97 6.88
CA LEU A 89 19.19 9.17 6.16
C LEU A 89 20.33 10.18 6.15
N TYR A 90 20.68 10.69 4.96
CA TYR A 90 21.78 11.63 4.72
C TYR A 90 21.29 12.91 4.06
N GLU A 91 22.04 13.97 4.18
CA GLU A 91 21.99 15.10 3.24
C GLU A 91 22.68 14.68 1.95
N SER A 92 22.03 14.86 0.80
CA SER A 92 22.56 14.34 -0.46
C SER A 92 23.72 15.16 -1.04
N ASP A 93 23.78 16.46 -0.72
CA ASP A 93 24.82 17.38 -1.18
C ASP A 93 26.12 17.29 -0.35
N THR A 94 26.01 17.00 0.93
CA THR A 94 27.16 16.96 1.85
C THR A 94 27.61 15.55 2.24
N GLY A 95 26.72 14.55 2.08
CA GLY A 95 26.93 13.19 2.58
C GLY A 95 26.83 13.08 4.12
N ILE A 96 26.40 14.11 4.82
CA ILE A 96 26.29 14.10 6.29
C ILE A 96 25.12 13.22 6.70
N LEU A 97 25.40 12.26 7.59
CA LEU A 97 24.38 11.40 8.19
C LEU A 97 23.47 12.23 9.13
N LYS A 98 22.20 12.36 8.78
CA LYS A 98 21.17 13.08 9.55
C LYS A 98 20.54 12.21 10.62
N ALA A 99 20.17 10.98 10.25
CA ALA A 99 19.46 10.08 11.16
C ALA A 99 19.75 8.60 10.88
N LEU A 100 19.71 7.83 11.97
CA LEU A 100 19.54 6.38 11.99
C LEU A 100 18.17 6.10 12.58
N MET A 101 17.34 5.30 11.89
CA MET A 101 15.96 5.05 12.29
C MET A 101 15.60 3.58 12.21
N ASP A 102 14.70 3.16 13.10
CA ASP A 102 14.05 1.86 13.00
C ASP A 102 13.32 1.72 11.66
N GLY A 103 13.63 0.66 10.95
CA GLY A 103 13.02 0.33 9.67
C GLY A 103 11.84 -0.64 9.74
N GLU A 104 11.65 -1.33 10.87
CA GLU A 104 10.59 -2.32 11.06
C GLU A 104 9.21 -1.65 11.13
N TYR A 105 9.05 -0.73 12.11
CA TYR A 105 7.78 -0.04 12.27
C TYR A 105 7.43 0.79 11.03
N ILE A 106 8.40 1.51 10.50
CA ILE A 106 8.23 2.30 9.27
C ILE A 106 7.80 1.43 8.10
N THR A 107 8.38 0.24 7.93
CA THR A 107 7.98 -0.68 6.85
C THR A 107 6.53 -1.13 6.99
N THR A 108 6.09 -1.46 8.19
CA THR A 108 4.70 -1.81 8.47
C THR A 108 3.76 -0.62 8.18
N LEU A 109 4.09 0.55 8.74
CA LEU A 109 3.30 1.76 8.61
C LEU A 109 3.13 2.18 7.15
N ARG A 110 4.25 2.38 6.43
CA ARG A 110 4.22 2.84 5.03
C ARG A 110 3.45 1.85 4.13
N THR A 111 3.60 0.54 4.37
CA THR A 111 2.91 -0.48 3.55
C THR A 111 1.40 -0.41 3.76
N GLY A 112 0.95 -0.32 4.99
CA GLY A 112 -0.48 -0.17 5.30
C GLY A 112 -1.06 1.15 4.77
N ILE A 113 -0.33 2.26 4.90
CA ILE A 113 -0.79 3.57 4.39
C ILE A 113 -0.83 3.59 2.86
N SER A 114 0.15 2.99 2.17
CA SER A 114 0.11 2.88 0.70
C SER A 114 -1.09 2.06 0.23
N ALA A 115 -1.39 0.94 0.91
CA ALA A 115 -2.58 0.16 0.59
C ALA A 115 -3.88 0.93 0.84
N ALA A 116 -3.94 1.72 1.92
CA ALA A 116 -5.07 2.61 2.20
C ALA A 116 -5.22 3.71 1.13
N HIS A 117 -4.11 4.33 0.70
CA HIS A 117 -4.09 5.28 -0.40
C HIS A 117 -4.64 4.64 -1.68
N SER A 118 -4.17 3.43 -2.02
CA SER A 118 -4.67 2.67 -3.17
C SER A 118 -6.16 2.36 -3.04
N ALA A 119 -6.61 1.92 -1.87
CA ALA A 119 -8.03 1.68 -1.61
C ALA A 119 -8.87 2.94 -1.82
N ARG A 120 -8.40 4.10 -1.33
CA ARG A 120 -9.05 5.40 -1.55
C ARG A 120 -9.13 5.80 -3.02
N LEU A 121 -8.08 5.50 -3.78
CA LEU A 121 -7.97 5.93 -5.18
C LEU A 121 -8.82 5.08 -6.12
N PHE A 122 -9.00 3.80 -5.84
CA PHE A 122 -9.52 2.84 -6.83
C PHE A 122 -10.82 2.14 -6.43
N THR A 123 -11.24 2.25 -5.17
CA THR A 123 -12.54 1.75 -4.79
C THR A 123 -13.64 2.68 -5.32
N ARG A 124 -14.69 2.08 -5.86
CA ARG A 124 -15.85 2.84 -6.36
C ARG A 124 -16.42 3.76 -5.27
N PRO A 125 -16.92 4.95 -5.63
CA PRO A 125 -17.38 5.92 -4.62
C PRO A 125 -18.56 5.46 -3.77
N ASP A 126 -19.36 4.52 -4.26
CA ASP A 126 -20.57 3.99 -3.64
C ASP A 126 -20.35 2.61 -2.99
N PHE A 127 -19.12 2.27 -2.65
CA PHE A 127 -18.82 1.02 -1.95
C PHE A 127 -19.46 0.99 -0.55
N GLU A 128 -19.84 -0.21 -0.11
CA GLU A 128 -20.41 -0.45 1.22
C GLU A 128 -19.70 -1.59 1.96
N THR A 129 -19.11 -2.54 1.22
CA THR A 129 -18.58 -3.77 1.80
C THR A 129 -17.11 -3.96 1.46
N VAL A 130 -16.30 -4.19 2.50
CA VAL A 130 -14.86 -4.42 2.40
C VAL A 130 -14.51 -5.79 2.98
N GLY A 131 -13.96 -6.67 2.17
CA GLY A 131 -13.43 -7.97 2.59
C GLY A 131 -11.95 -7.89 2.97
N LEU A 132 -11.59 -8.39 4.16
CA LEU A 132 -10.23 -8.32 4.70
C LEU A 132 -9.67 -9.73 4.91
N ILE A 133 -8.53 -10.00 4.28
CA ILE A 133 -7.81 -11.29 4.32
C ILE A 133 -6.39 -11.04 4.84
N GLY A 134 -5.99 -11.77 5.89
CA GLY A 134 -4.69 -11.55 6.54
C GLY A 134 -4.70 -10.36 7.51
N LEU A 135 -5.26 -10.56 8.70
CA LEU A 135 -5.55 -9.51 9.68
C LEU A 135 -4.33 -9.16 10.58
N GLY A 136 -3.14 -9.07 9.98
CA GLY A 136 -1.89 -8.72 10.66
C GLY A 136 -1.69 -7.21 10.88
N ASN A 137 -0.47 -6.81 11.28
CA ASN A 137 -0.14 -5.42 11.58
C ASN A 137 -0.31 -4.49 10.38
N ILE A 138 0.06 -4.93 9.18
CA ILE A 138 -0.08 -4.14 7.94
C ILE A 138 -1.57 -3.89 7.65
N MET A 139 -2.42 -4.92 7.75
CA MET A 139 -3.87 -4.77 7.57
C MET A 139 -4.46 -3.83 8.61
N THR A 140 -4.01 -3.91 9.86
CA THR A 140 -4.46 -3.02 10.94
C THR A 140 -4.20 -1.55 10.59
N VAL A 141 -3.01 -1.22 10.08
CA VAL A 141 -2.68 0.12 9.62
C VAL A 141 -3.50 0.51 8.40
N CYS A 142 -3.62 -0.39 7.42
CA CYS A 142 -4.33 -0.13 6.17
C CYS A 142 -5.80 0.22 6.42
N ILE A 143 -6.54 -0.64 7.12
CA ILE A 143 -7.98 -0.43 7.30
C ILE A 143 -8.26 0.75 8.25
N ARG A 144 -7.40 0.97 9.26
CA ARG A 144 -7.49 2.16 10.11
C ARG A 144 -7.36 3.42 9.25
N ALA A 145 -6.30 3.53 8.46
CA ALA A 145 -6.03 4.71 7.65
C ALA A 145 -7.09 4.90 6.56
N PHE A 146 -7.57 3.82 5.95
CA PHE A 146 -8.64 3.88 4.95
C PHE A 146 -9.91 4.50 5.54
N VAL A 147 -10.42 3.95 6.65
CA VAL A 147 -11.66 4.43 7.27
C VAL A 147 -11.47 5.83 7.88
N SER A 148 -10.39 6.07 8.63
CA SER A 148 -10.15 7.38 9.27
C SER A 148 -10.01 8.49 8.25
N SER A 149 -9.44 8.23 7.07
CA SER A 149 -9.37 9.24 6.01
C SER A 149 -10.74 9.60 5.42
N LEU A 150 -11.66 8.62 5.30
CA LEU A 150 -13.05 8.89 4.92
C LEU A 150 -13.74 9.76 5.96
N ARG A 151 -13.60 9.40 7.23
CA ARG A 151 -14.19 10.17 8.34
C ARG A 151 -13.64 11.59 8.45
N ALA A 152 -12.37 11.78 8.16
CA ALA A 152 -11.74 13.12 8.11
C ALA A 152 -12.31 14.01 7.00
N GLU A 153 -12.80 13.44 5.92
CA GLU A 153 -13.48 14.15 4.82
C GLU A 153 -14.98 14.34 5.08
N GLY A 154 -15.49 13.90 6.22
CA GLY A 154 -16.91 13.99 6.58
C GLY A 154 -17.77 12.86 6.02
N ASP A 155 -17.19 11.87 5.37
CA ASP A 155 -17.93 10.71 4.87
C ASP A 155 -18.33 9.81 6.06
N ARG A 156 -19.63 9.72 6.31
CA ARG A 156 -20.26 8.94 7.39
C ARG A 156 -21.09 7.78 6.88
N ARG A 157 -20.84 7.33 5.64
CA ARG A 157 -21.55 6.15 5.15
C ARG A 157 -21.30 4.94 6.02
N PRO A 158 -22.29 4.06 6.19
CA PRO A 158 -22.09 2.75 6.80
C PRO A 158 -21.11 1.91 5.97
N ILE A 159 -20.15 1.28 6.65
CA ILE A 159 -19.18 0.39 6.02
C ILE A 159 -19.25 -0.97 6.71
N THR A 160 -19.46 -2.02 5.95
CA THR A 160 -19.42 -3.40 6.44
C THR A 160 -18.02 -3.99 6.18
N LEU A 161 -17.31 -4.34 7.25
CA LEU A 161 -16.05 -5.04 7.20
C LEU A 161 -16.27 -6.54 7.38
N LYS A 162 -16.02 -7.33 6.36
CA LYS A 162 -16.00 -8.79 6.40
C LYS A 162 -14.61 -9.27 6.81
N LEU A 163 -14.53 -9.95 7.94
CA LEU A 163 -13.29 -10.39 8.56
C LEU A 163 -13.20 -11.91 8.54
N ILE A 164 -12.14 -12.46 7.93
CA ILE A 164 -11.87 -13.89 8.06
C ILE A 164 -11.46 -14.20 9.51
N ARG A 165 -12.05 -15.24 10.13
CA ARG A 165 -11.64 -15.71 11.45
C ARG A 165 -10.23 -16.32 11.38
N TYR A 166 -9.32 -15.79 12.18
CA TYR A 166 -7.96 -16.30 12.22
C TYR A 166 -7.29 -15.99 13.56
N HIS A 167 -7.23 -16.99 14.46
CA HIS A 167 -6.51 -16.92 15.75
C HIS A 167 -6.85 -15.70 16.62
N GLY A 168 -8.06 -15.14 16.51
CA GLY A 168 -8.50 -13.96 17.26
C GLY A 168 -7.95 -12.63 16.74
N HIS A 169 -7.27 -12.61 15.58
CA HIS A 169 -6.76 -11.37 14.98
C HIS A 169 -7.88 -10.41 14.56
N GLU A 170 -9.07 -10.93 14.27
CA GLU A 170 -10.29 -10.16 13.97
C GLU A 170 -10.66 -9.21 15.11
N ASN A 171 -10.43 -9.61 16.37
CA ASN A 171 -10.73 -8.78 17.53
C ASN A 171 -9.93 -7.46 17.53
N ARG A 172 -8.71 -7.48 16.99
CA ARG A 172 -7.86 -6.28 16.86
C ARG A 172 -8.51 -5.27 15.92
N ILE A 173 -9.01 -5.73 14.78
CA ILE A 173 -9.69 -4.87 13.80
C ILE A 173 -11.02 -4.34 14.40
N MET A 174 -11.81 -5.19 15.04
CA MET A 174 -13.07 -4.78 15.67
C MET A 174 -12.84 -3.72 16.76
N ASN A 175 -11.76 -3.86 17.54
CA ASN A 175 -11.44 -2.88 18.59
C ASN A 175 -11.03 -1.52 18.03
N LEU A 176 -10.46 -1.41 16.82
CA LEU A 176 -10.12 -0.13 16.20
C LEU A 176 -11.34 0.76 15.99
N PHE A 177 -12.47 0.15 15.64
CA PHE A 177 -13.70 0.87 15.25
C PHE A 177 -14.81 0.73 16.28
N ARG A 178 -14.49 0.33 17.50
CA ARG A 178 -15.47 0.13 18.58
C ARG A 178 -16.35 1.35 18.85
N GLN A 179 -15.83 2.54 18.58
CA GLN A 179 -16.51 3.82 18.81
C GLN A 179 -17.09 4.44 17.53
N ASP A 180 -16.92 3.79 16.36
CA ASP A 180 -17.49 4.25 15.09
C ASP A 180 -18.81 3.47 14.83
N PRO A 181 -19.97 4.08 15.05
CA PRO A 181 -21.25 3.40 14.88
C PRO A 181 -21.56 3.05 13.43
N ASP A 182 -20.87 3.68 12.48
CA ASP A 182 -21.07 3.48 11.05
C ASP A 182 -20.18 2.36 10.48
N VAL A 183 -19.38 1.68 11.33
CA VAL A 183 -18.60 0.51 10.95
C VAL A 183 -19.23 -0.76 11.51
N HIS A 184 -19.68 -1.63 10.62
CA HIS A 184 -20.29 -2.91 10.93
C HIS A 184 -19.34 -4.06 10.63
N PHE A 185 -19.47 -5.17 11.35
CA PHE A 185 -18.61 -6.33 11.20
C PHE A 185 -19.40 -7.57 10.83
N VAL A 186 -18.88 -8.33 9.87
CA VAL A 186 -19.33 -9.69 9.54
C VAL A 186 -18.14 -10.62 9.71
N LEU A 187 -18.23 -11.56 10.63
CA LEU A 187 -17.21 -12.58 10.83
C LEU A 187 -17.45 -13.75 9.86
N CYS A 188 -16.47 -14.07 9.08
CA CYS A 188 -16.50 -15.07 8.03
C CYS A 188 -15.60 -16.24 8.38
N ASP A 189 -16.04 -17.45 8.06
CA ASP A 189 -15.30 -18.70 8.30
C ASP A 189 -14.59 -19.17 7.02
N THR A 190 -14.99 -18.67 5.85
CA THR A 190 -14.39 -19.04 4.54
C THR A 190 -14.07 -17.82 3.70
N TYR A 191 -13.18 -18.01 2.70
CA TYR A 191 -12.79 -16.94 1.78
C TYR A 191 -13.95 -16.54 0.86
N GLU A 192 -14.83 -17.48 0.48
CA GLU A 192 -16.05 -17.22 -0.30
C GLU A 192 -16.95 -16.21 0.41
N GLN A 193 -17.11 -16.34 1.73
CA GLN A 193 -17.90 -15.41 2.53
C GLN A 193 -17.27 -14.02 2.60
N VAL A 194 -15.93 -13.95 2.69
CA VAL A 194 -15.21 -12.66 2.73
C VAL A 194 -15.25 -11.96 1.38
N ILE A 195 -15.01 -12.68 0.30
CA ILE A 195 -14.88 -12.14 -1.06
C ILE A 195 -16.27 -11.89 -1.67
N GLY A 196 -17.17 -12.86 -1.54
CA GLY A 196 -18.50 -12.80 -2.15
C GLY A 196 -19.27 -11.55 -1.77
N GLY A 197 -19.69 -10.76 -2.76
CA GLY A 197 -20.43 -9.50 -2.58
C GLY A 197 -19.62 -8.33 -2.01
N SER A 198 -18.31 -8.45 -1.82
CA SER A 198 -17.47 -7.33 -1.39
C SER A 198 -17.14 -6.39 -2.55
N ASP A 199 -17.24 -5.08 -2.32
CA ASP A 199 -16.88 -4.03 -3.28
C ASP A 199 -15.37 -3.83 -3.34
N LEU A 200 -14.70 -4.01 -2.20
CA LEU A 200 -13.27 -3.94 -2.03
C LEU A 200 -12.79 -5.19 -1.30
N VAL A 201 -11.77 -5.84 -1.80
CA VAL A 201 -11.07 -6.94 -1.12
C VAL A 201 -9.61 -6.55 -0.92
N ILE A 202 -9.15 -6.58 0.33
CA ILE A 202 -7.75 -6.31 0.67
C ILE A 202 -7.12 -7.59 1.22
N SER A 203 -6.00 -8.01 0.63
CA SER A 203 -5.22 -9.16 1.12
C SER A 203 -3.85 -8.73 1.63
N ALA A 204 -3.57 -9.03 2.89
CA ALA A 204 -2.26 -8.84 3.53
C ALA A 204 -1.58 -10.18 3.86
N ILE A 205 -1.93 -11.25 3.17
CA ILE A 205 -1.24 -12.54 3.26
C ILE A 205 0.10 -12.44 2.51
N THR A 206 1.13 -13.01 3.09
CA THR A 206 2.49 -12.94 2.51
C THR A 206 2.64 -13.78 1.24
N LYS A 207 2.04 -14.97 1.23
CA LYS A 207 2.14 -15.92 0.11
C LYS A 207 0.90 -16.80 0.06
N VAL A 208 0.41 -17.00 -1.15
CA VAL A 208 -0.68 -17.92 -1.48
C VAL A 208 -0.15 -18.97 -2.45
N THR A 209 -0.46 -20.23 -2.20
CA THR A 209 -0.06 -21.37 -3.05
C THR A 209 -1.21 -21.87 -3.92
N GLU A 210 -2.44 -21.59 -3.52
CA GLU A 210 -3.68 -22.02 -4.18
C GLU A 210 -4.65 -20.86 -4.29
N ASN A 211 -5.60 -20.94 -5.20
CA ASN A 211 -6.67 -19.94 -5.30
C ASN A 211 -7.56 -19.99 -4.06
N PHE A 212 -7.94 -18.83 -3.56
CA PHE A 212 -8.88 -18.71 -2.43
C PHE A 212 -10.28 -19.17 -2.83
N VAL A 213 -10.72 -18.77 -4.02
CA VAL A 213 -12.06 -18.98 -4.57
C VAL A 213 -11.98 -19.06 -6.08
N THR A 214 -13.06 -19.47 -6.69
CA THR A 214 -13.27 -19.36 -8.14
C THR A 214 -13.75 -17.95 -8.53
N ASP A 215 -13.68 -17.60 -9.81
CA ASP A 215 -13.86 -16.23 -10.30
C ASP A 215 -15.28 -15.68 -10.07
N GLU A 216 -16.28 -16.56 -10.03
CA GLU A 216 -17.68 -16.19 -9.82
C GLU A 216 -18.00 -15.58 -8.45
N TYR A 217 -17.11 -15.72 -7.46
CA TYR A 217 -17.30 -15.11 -6.13
C TYR A 217 -17.00 -13.61 -6.13
N PHE A 218 -16.26 -13.11 -7.11
CA PHE A 218 -15.96 -11.67 -7.18
C PHE A 218 -17.15 -10.89 -7.74
N LYS A 219 -17.61 -9.94 -6.96
CA LYS A 219 -18.67 -9.02 -7.38
C LYS A 219 -18.20 -8.22 -8.60
N GLU A 220 -19.11 -7.98 -9.52
CA GLU A 220 -18.88 -7.03 -10.60
C GLU A 220 -18.59 -5.63 -10.03
N GLY A 221 -17.58 -4.96 -10.57
CA GLY A 221 -17.10 -3.70 -10.00
C GLY A 221 -16.21 -3.85 -8.77
N CYS A 222 -15.85 -5.08 -8.36
CA CYS A 222 -14.98 -5.31 -7.22
C CYS A 222 -13.56 -4.81 -7.48
N THR A 223 -12.99 -4.12 -6.50
CA THR A 223 -11.57 -3.79 -6.45
C THR A 223 -10.84 -4.76 -5.53
N VAL A 224 -9.70 -5.28 -5.97
CA VAL A 224 -8.87 -6.16 -5.15
C VAL A 224 -7.50 -5.53 -4.95
N ILE A 225 -7.03 -5.47 -3.70
CA ILE A 225 -5.71 -4.93 -3.33
C ILE A 225 -4.91 -5.99 -2.59
N PRO A 226 -4.10 -6.78 -3.29
CA PRO A 226 -3.11 -7.64 -2.65
C PRO A 226 -1.91 -6.79 -2.22
N ILE A 227 -1.64 -6.71 -0.93
CA ILE A 227 -0.53 -5.92 -0.39
C ILE A 227 0.82 -6.60 -0.69
N CYS A 228 0.85 -7.91 -0.77
CA CYS A 228 2.05 -8.68 -1.12
C CYS A 228 1.92 -9.24 -2.54
N THR A 229 3.00 -9.18 -3.32
CA THR A 229 3.06 -9.66 -4.71
C THR A 229 2.56 -11.11 -4.87
N MET A 230 2.84 -11.96 -3.89
CA MET A 230 2.40 -13.36 -3.86
C MET A 230 1.22 -13.58 -2.92
N GLY A 231 0.57 -12.53 -2.46
CA GLY A 231 -0.47 -12.57 -1.44
C GLY A 231 -1.89 -12.73 -2.00
N PHE A 232 -2.03 -13.05 -3.27
CA PHE A 232 -3.32 -13.30 -3.89
C PHE A 232 -3.23 -14.39 -4.97
N GLN A 233 -4.37 -14.87 -5.44
CA GLN A 233 -4.46 -15.94 -6.42
C GLN A 233 -4.28 -15.46 -7.87
N ASN A 234 -4.21 -16.39 -8.81
CA ASN A 234 -4.07 -16.13 -10.24
C ASN A 234 -5.38 -15.66 -10.91
N CYS A 235 -6.10 -14.75 -10.29
CA CYS A 235 -7.31 -14.17 -10.87
C CYS A 235 -7.02 -12.95 -11.76
N ASP A 236 -5.76 -12.59 -11.92
CA ASP A 236 -5.27 -11.53 -12.77
C ASP A 236 -5.70 -11.67 -14.24
N LEU A 237 -5.93 -12.88 -14.72
CA LEU A 237 -6.41 -13.11 -16.07
C LEU A 237 -7.86 -12.69 -16.32
N PHE A 238 -8.67 -12.62 -15.28
CA PHE A 238 -10.07 -12.33 -15.44
C PHE A 238 -10.46 -10.89 -15.07
N PHE A 239 -9.53 -10.11 -14.52
CA PHE A 239 -9.77 -8.73 -14.22
C PHE A 239 -9.54 -7.81 -15.44
N ASP A 240 -10.39 -6.79 -15.60
CA ASP A 240 -10.31 -5.87 -16.74
C ASP A 240 -9.09 -4.97 -16.72
N ARG A 241 -8.62 -4.64 -15.54
CA ARG A 241 -7.52 -3.69 -15.35
C ARG A 241 -6.60 -4.13 -14.24
N VAL A 242 -5.32 -4.12 -14.54
CA VAL A 242 -4.26 -4.40 -13.59
C VAL A 242 -3.36 -3.16 -13.50
N PHE A 243 -3.12 -2.70 -12.28
CA PHE A 243 -2.25 -1.57 -12.01
C PHE A 243 -1.10 -2.00 -11.11
N THR A 244 0.04 -1.41 -11.30
CA THR A 244 1.20 -1.60 -10.44
C THR A 244 1.96 -0.30 -10.30
N ASP A 245 2.53 -0.09 -9.15
CA ASP A 245 3.46 1.01 -8.92
C ASP A 245 4.89 0.68 -9.40
N GLU A 246 5.19 -0.59 -9.73
CA GLU A 246 6.46 -1.02 -10.32
C GLU A 246 6.29 -2.21 -11.26
N ILE A 247 6.38 -1.92 -12.53
CA ILE A 247 6.24 -2.94 -13.60
C ILE A 247 7.30 -4.03 -13.50
N GLU A 248 8.54 -3.66 -13.14
CA GLU A 248 9.64 -4.62 -13.06
C GLU A 248 9.43 -5.69 -11.99
N GLN A 249 8.59 -5.44 -10.99
CA GLN A 249 8.28 -6.44 -9.97
C GLN A 249 7.27 -7.49 -10.39
N ILE A 250 6.40 -7.15 -11.31
CA ILE A 250 5.39 -8.06 -11.84
C ILE A 250 5.76 -8.64 -13.20
N ARG A 251 6.83 -8.14 -13.84
CA ARG A 251 7.30 -8.62 -15.14
C ARG A 251 7.57 -10.12 -15.18
N GLY A 252 7.99 -10.71 -14.08
CA GLY A 252 8.21 -12.15 -13.95
C GLY A 252 6.97 -12.96 -13.60
N PHE A 253 5.79 -12.36 -13.54
CA PHE A 253 4.56 -13.10 -13.26
C PHE A 253 4.20 -13.98 -14.44
N ARG A 254 3.68 -15.17 -14.13
CA ARG A 254 3.31 -16.18 -15.14
C ARG A 254 2.37 -15.63 -16.21
N TYR A 255 1.51 -14.68 -15.86
CA TYR A 255 0.46 -14.15 -16.74
C TYR A 255 0.69 -12.69 -17.11
N PHE A 256 1.89 -12.17 -16.92
CA PHE A 256 2.20 -10.75 -17.15
C PHE A 256 1.79 -10.27 -18.55
N ASP A 257 2.07 -11.06 -19.59
CA ASP A 257 1.77 -10.70 -20.98
C ASP A 257 0.28 -10.83 -21.33
N HIS A 258 -0.52 -11.37 -20.41
CA HIS A 258 -1.96 -11.56 -20.58
C HIS A 258 -2.79 -10.52 -19.83
N PHE A 259 -2.18 -9.62 -19.07
CA PHE A 259 -2.91 -8.56 -18.39
C PHE A 259 -3.61 -7.65 -19.39
N ALA A 260 -4.87 -7.40 -19.19
CA ALA A 260 -5.66 -6.55 -20.07
C ALA A 260 -5.98 -5.19 -19.41
N PRO A 261 -5.83 -4.08 -20.12
CA PRO A 261 -4.99 -3.91 -21.31
C PRO A 261 -3.52 -4.09 -20.93
N SER A 262 -2.73 -4.64 -21.81
CA SER A 262 -1.29 -4.81 -21.56
C SER A 262 -0.70 -3.52 -20.97
N PRO A 263 0.08 -3.60 -19.90
CA PRO A 263 0.67 -2.40 -19.33
C PRO A 263 1.48 -1.69 -20.41
N PRO A 264 1.40 -0.37 -20.52
CA PRO A 264 2.13 0.37 -21.54
C PRO A 264 3.62 0.08 -21.37
N THR A 265 4.25 -0.37 -22.43
CA THR A 265 5.70 -0.66 -22.48
C THR A 265 6.55 0.60 -22.42
N SER A 266 5.93 1.78 -22.41
CA SER A 266 6.56 3.10 -22.26
C SER A 266 6.22 3.67 -20.89
N PRO A 267 7.12 4.46 -20.28
CA PRO A 267 6.85 5.21 -19.05
C PRO A 267 5.73 6.25 -19.20
N THR A 268 5.27 6.50 -20.41
CA THR A 268 4.03 7.20 -20.67
C THR A 268 2.87 6.23 -20.46
N CYS A 269 2.40 6.13 -19.23
CA CYS A 269 1.04 5.68 -18.99
C CYS A 269 0.15 6.39 -19.99
N SER A 270 -0.68 5.65 -20.73
CA SER A 270 -1.65 6.22 -21.64
C SER A 270 -2.29 7.44 -20.99
N THR A 271 -2.05 8.62 -21.53
CA THR A 271 -2.71 9.87 -21.14
C THR A 271 -4.17 9.89 -21.58
N ALA A 272 -4.69 8.76 -22.08
CA ALA A 272 -6.11 8.61 -22.19
C ALA A 272 -6.67 8.64 -20.76
N PRO A 273 -7.45 9.66 -20.39
CA PRO A 273 -8.22 9.58 -19.16
C PRO A 273 -8.97 8.25 -19.21
N PRO A 274 -9.13 7.55 -18.10
CA PRO A 274 -10.08 6.45 -18.06
C PRO A 274 -11.34 7.02 -18.71
N PRO A 275 -11.93 6.34 -19.70
CA PRO A 275 -13.06 6.88 -20.41
C PRO A 275 -13.99 7.42 -19.35
N ALA A 276 -14.20 8.74 -19.36
CA ALA A 276 -14.94 9.46 -18.34
C ALA A 276 -16.14 8.60 -18.07
N ALA A 277 -16.38 8.24 -16.85
CA ALA A 277 -17.33 7.25 -16.41
C ALA A 277 -18.56 7.24 -17.33
N ARG A 278 -18.42 6.58 -18.44
CA ARG A 278 -19.52 6.31 -19.34
C ARG A 278 -20.26 5.20 -18.66
N THR A 279 -21.31 5.59 -17.97
CA THR A 279 -22.19 4.72 -17.22
C THR A 279 -21.49 3.97 -16.09
N MET A 280 -21.80 4.35 -14.87
CA MET A 280 -21.28 3.82 -13.60
C MET A 280 -21.62 2.34 -13.34
N SER A 281 -21.78 1.54 -14.35
CA SER A 281 -22.15 0.13 -14.22
C SER A 281 -20.99 -0.84 -14.46
N SER A 282 -19.76 -0.36 -14.75
CA SER A 282 -18.85 -1.32 -15.35
C SER A 282 -17.35 -1.14 -15.17
N ALA A 283 -16.84 -0.49 -14.18
CA ALA A 283 -15.40 -0.39 -14.02
C ALA A 283 -14.93 -0.88 -12.66
N SER A 284 -14.39 -2.05 -12.63
CA SER A 284 -13.62 -2.53 -11.50
C SER A 284 -12.18 -2.12 -11.68
N TRP A 285 -11.51 -1.73 -10.60
CA TRP A 285 -10.16 -1.17 -10.62
C TRP A 285 -9.25 -1.92 -9.68
N CYS A 286 -8.02 -1.92 -10.04
CA CYS A 286 -7.02 -2.69 -9.37
C CYS A 286 -5.68 -2.00 -9.20
N ILE A 287 -5.00 -2.16 -8.05
CA ILE A 287 -3.67 -1.61 -7.81
C ILE A 287 -2.74 -2.51 -7.06
N THR A 288 -1.48 -2.37 -7.45
CA THR A 288 -0.37 -2.87 -6.67
C THR A 288 0.41 -1.76 -6.04
N THR A 289 0.88 -1.98 -4.85
CA THR A 289 1.78 -1.10 -4.15
C THR A 289 3.16 -1.72 -4.07
N ALA A 290 3.98 -1.54 -5.06
CA ALA A 290 5.40 -1.80 -4.91
C ALA A 290 6.26 -1.18 -5.99
N SER A 291 6.55 0.10 -5.88
CA SER A 291 7.72 0.74 -6.48
C SER A 291 7.64 1.34 -7.90
N PRO A 292 8.58 2.17 -8.23
CA PRO A 292 8.37 3.45 -8.89
C PRO A 292 8.68 3.49 -10.37
N SER A 293 7.77 3.68 -11.23
CA SER A 293 7.94 4.36 -12.50
C SER A 293 6.67 4.71 -13.27
N THR A 294 5.56 4.95 -12.63
CA THR A 294 4.38 5.38 -13.38
C THR A 294 3.96 6.78 -12.98
N THR A 295 4.24 7.72 -13.88
CA THR A 295 3.77 9.10 -13.79
C THR A 295 2.25 9.10 -13.93
N TRP A 296 1.54 9.34 -12.84
CA TRP A 296 0.11 9.56 -12.86
C TRP A 296 -0.18 11.03 -13.15
N PHE A 297 -0.53 11.34 -14.38
CA PHE A 297 -1.25 12.56 -14.66
C PHE A 297 -2.72 12.30 -14.45
N LEU A 298 -3.28 12.78 -13.35
CA LEU A 298 -4.70 13.05 -13.30
C LEU A 298 -4.94 14.21 -14.26
N PRO A 299 -5.86 14.10 -15.24
CA PRO A 299 -6.21 15.24 -16.06
C PRO A 299 -6.78 16.32 -15.13
N PRO A 300 -6.44 17.59 -15.34
CA PRO A 300 -7.12 18.68 -14.69
C PRO A 300 -8.56 18.68 -15.21
N THR A 301 -9.49 18.69 -14.29
CA THR A 301 -10.94 18.80 -14.52
C THR A 301 -11.67 17.51 -14.86
N SER A 302 -12.34 16.96 -13.89
CA SER A 302 -13.76 16.62 -13.75
C SER A 302 -14.10 15.41 -12.89
N MET A 303 -13.24 15.04 -11.95
CA MET A 303 -13.70 14.34 -10.75
C MET A 303 -13.08 15.07 -9.57
N ALA A 304 -13.81 16.07 -9.09
CA ALA A 304 -13.47 16.78 -7.89
C ALA A 304 -13.77 15.88 -6.68
N ALA A 305 -12.80 15.05 -6.32
CA ALA A 305 -12.51 15.01 -4.91
C ALA A 305 -12.00 16.43 -4.58
N PRO A 306 -12.53 17.11 -3.57
CA PRO A 306 -12.03 18.43 -3.22
C PRO A 306 -10.52 18.32 -3.02
N PRO A 307 -9.72 19.26 -3.53
CA PRO A 307 -8.29 19.24 -3.30
C PRO A 307 -8.09 19.22 -1.79
N PHE A 308 -7.28 18.27 -1.30
CA PHE A 308 -6.82 18.33 0.07
C PHE A 308 -6.32 19.75 0.31
N PRO A 309 -6.77 20.44 1.36
CA PRO A 309 -6.44 21.85 1.57
C PRO A 309 -4.92 22.00 1.55
N THR A 310 -4.42 22.74 0.57
CA THR A 310 -3.01 23.08 0.44
C THR A 310 -2.66 24.10 1.51
N HIS A 311 -2.42 23.64 2.73
CA HIS A 311 -1.73 24.46 3.70
C HIS A 311 -0.26 24.53 3.27
N ARG A 312 0.14 25.72 2.79
CA ARG A 312 1.56 26.07 2.65
C ARG A 312 2.24 25.80 3.99
N ILE A 313 3.11 24.81 4.03
CA ILE A 313 4.01 24.59 5.15
C ILE A 313 4.96 25.77 5.18
N THR A 314 4.75 26.69 6.11
CA THR A 314 5.73 27.73 6.43
C THR A 314 6.98 27.03 6.94
N THR A 315 8.11 27.46 6.40
CA THR A 315 9.45 26.93 6.61
C THR A 315 9.97 27.15 8.04
N ALA A 316 9.44 26.45 9.02
CA ALA A 316 10.00 26.41 10.36
C ALA A 316 9.91 24.95 10.87
N GLY A 317 11.05 24.24 10.81
CA GLY A 317 11.21 22.92 11.40
C GLY A 317 10.73 21.77 10.52
N LYS A 318 11.45 21.45 9.43
CA LYS A 318 11.25 20.18 8.69
C LYS A 318 11.38 19.02 9.67
N ASN A 319 10.28 18.32 9.87
CA ASN A 319 10.22 17.18 10.77
C ASN A 319 11.03 16.03 10.14
N THR A 320 12.06 15.55 10.82
CA THR A 320 12.95 14.46 10.34
C THR A 320 12.18 13.21 9.93
N LEU A 321 11.00 12.98 10.51
CA LEU A 321 10.14 11.87 10.11
C LEU A 321 9.44 12.15 8.78
N SER A 322 8.99 13.39 8.51
CA SER A 322 8.44 13.77 7.20
C SER A 322 9.49 13.62 6.10
N ASP A 323 10.73 14.06 6.36
CA ASP A 323 11.86 13.87 5.45
C ASP A 323 12.14 12.38 5.22
N ALA A 324 12.11 11.59 6.29
CA ALA A 324 12.27 10.13 6.22
C ALA A 324 11.11 9.46 5.51
N PHE A 325 9.88 9.92 5.72
CA PHE A 325 8.71 9.39 5.02
C PHE A 325 8.77 9.69 3.53
N CYS A 326 9.09 10.89 3.11
CA CYS A 326 9.30 11.22 1.70
C CYS A 326 10.39 10.32 1.08
N ALA A 327 11.50 10.11 1.77
CA ALA A 327 12.58 9.23 1.32
C ALA A 327 12.21 7.73 1.37
N ILE A 328 11.38 7.31 2.33
CA ILE A 328 10.95 5.91 2.55
C ILE A 328 9.81 5.52 1.63
N TYR A 329 8.93 6.43 1.29
CA TYR A 329 7.95 6.29 0.21
C TYR A 329 8.60 6.40 -1.17
N CYS A 330 9.92 6.62 -1.20
CA CYS A 330 10.67 6.29 -2.38
C CYS A 330 10.29 4.86 -2.81
N PRO A 331 9.76 4.71 -4.02
CA PRO A 331 9.07 3.50 -4.48
C PRO A 331 9.83 2.18 -4.37
N LYS A 332 11.18 2.19 -4.35
CA LYS A 332 11.98 0.97 -4.15
C LYS A 332 12.10 0.51 -2.70
N SER A 333 11.85 1.38 -1.73
CA SER A 333 11.67 0.92 -0.36
C SER A 333 10.36 0.15 -0.17
N LEU A 334 9.42 0.29 -1.10
CA LEU A 334 8.15 -0.44 -1.19
C LEU A 334 8.33 -1.87 -1.71
N SER A 335 9.40 -2.13 -2.44
CA SER A 335 9.61 -3.35 -3.21
C SER A 335 9.82 -4.66 -2.43
N ALA A 336 9.81 -4.64 -1.10
CA ALA A 336 9.90 -5.88 -0.33
C ALA A 336 8.58 -6.69 -0.33
N PHE A 337 7.46 -6.05 -0.64
CA PHE A 337 6.14 -6.68 -0.68
C PHE A 337 5.35 -6.09 -1.85
N GLY A 338 5.52 -6.69 -3.01
CA GLY A 338 4.71 -6.34 -4.17
C GLY A 338 3.29 -6.86 -3.99
N ALA A 339 2.32 -6.04 -4.26
CA ALA A 339 0.93 -6.43 -4.32
C ALA A 339 0.38 -6.20 -5.73
N VAL A 340 -0.40 -7.10 -6.27
CA VAL A 340 -1.09 -6.99 -7.55
C VAL A 340 -2.58 -6.87 -7.30
N SER A 341 -3.21 -5.92 -7.88
CA SER A 341 -4.64 -5.70 -7.79
C SER A 341 -5.33 -5.88 -9.15
N LEU A 342 -6.55 -6.33 -9.20
CA LEU A 342 -7.22 -6.88 -10.39
C LEU A 342 -8.71 -6.47 -10.47
N SER A 343 -9.25 -6.18 -11.66
CA SER A 343 -10.63 -5.72 -11.91
C SER A 343 -11.43 -6.62 -12.90
N LYS A 344 -12.71 -6.91 -12.65
CA LYS A 344 -13.55 -7.89 -13.38
C LYS A 344 -14.30 -7.31 -14.59
N ARG A 345 -14.37 -8.02 -15.72
CA ARG A 345 -15.11 -7.63 -16.94
C ARG A 345 -16.61 -7.56 -16.74
N LEU A 346 -17.19 -6.61 -17.46
CA LEU A 346 -18.59 -6.63 -17.85
C LEU A 346 -18.78 -7.41 -19.14
N PHE A 347 -19.77 -8.24 -19.17
CA PHE A 347 -20.45 -8.65 -20.38
C PHE A 347 -21.69 -7.79 -20.60
#